data_b065b09bd88364a91ae7b8213d22ce4a
#
_entry.id   b065b09bd88364a91ae7b8213d22ce4a
#
_cell.length_a   1.000
_cell.length_b   1.000
_cell.length_c   1.000
_cell.angle_alpha   90.00
_cell.angle_beta   90.00
_cell.angle_gamma   90.00
#
_symmetry.space_group_name_H-M   'P 1'
#
loop_
_entity.id
_entity.type
_entity.pdbx_description
1 polymer ?
#
loop_
_entity_poly.entity_id
_entity_poly.type
_entity_poly.pdbx_seq_one_letter_code
_entity_poly.pdbx_strand_id
1 'polypeptide(L)'
;MENLLFLVTLLPVLGSMIQLLIWKQKDELKANLANLFVIVEMILCGVLFVHMSQNGTLTYTIQYITGLGLSFKFDGFRALYVLIAAFMWMMTTLFNKEYFHHYKNKTRYIIFNLLTSAGTIGVFLSADLFTTFVYFEIMSIASYVMVVHDETEEALKAAQTYLVVAVF
;
A
#
# COMPACT_ATOMS: atom_id res chain seq x y z
N MET A 1 -18.84 2.14 -9.36
CA MET A 1 -17.65 1.25 -9.50
C MET A 1 -16.37 2.05 -9.71
N GLU A 2 -16.39 3.14 -10.48
CA GLU A 2 -15.20 3.99 -10.69
C GLU A 2 -14.60 4.52 -9.38
N ASN A 3 -15.42 4.99 -8.45
CA ASN A 3 -14.97 5.44 -7.13
C ASN A 3 -14.27 4.33 -6.30
N LEU A 4 -14.51 3.05 -6.64
CA LEU A 4 -13.85 1.91 -6.01
C LEU A 4 -12.35 1.86 -6.34
N LEU A 5 -11.92 2.37 -7.50
CA LEU A 5 -10.50 2.47 -7.85
C LEU A 5 -9.73 3.32 -6.86
N PHE A 6 -10.28 4.48 -6.51
CA PHE A 6 -9.68 5.34 -5.50
C PHE A 6 -9.79 4.74 -4.09
N LEU A 7 -10.93 4.10 -3.78
CA LEU A 7 -11.13 3.48 -2.48
C LEU A 7 -10.09 2.38 -2.20
N VAL A 8 -9.73 1.57 -3.20
CA VAL A 8 -8.72 0.51 -3.05
C VAL A 8 -7.35 1.09 -2.67
N THR A 9 -6.93 2.21 -3.26
CA THR A 9 -5.66 2.85 -2.87
C THR A 9 -5.76 3.57 -1.52
N LEU A 10 -6.94 4.08 -1.16
CA LEU A 10 -7.17 4.80 0.09
C LEU A 10 -7.29 3.85 1.30
N LEU A 11 -7.79 2.63 1.10
CA LEU A 11 -8.09 1.68 2.17
C LEU A 11 -6.86 1.36 3.05
N PRO A 12 -5.68 1.00 2.51
CA PRO A 12 -4.51 0.75 3.36
C PRO A 12 -3.98 2.03 4.02
N VAL A 13 -4.17 3.21 3.39
CA VAL A 13 -3.84 4.51 4.01
C VAL A 13 -4.72 4.73 5.24
N LEU A 14 -6.03 4.50 5.13
CA LEU A 14 -6.94 4.57 6.28
C LEU A 14 -6.56 3.54 7.36
N GLY A 15 -6.18 2.34 6.95
CA GLY A 15 -5.66 1.32 7.85
C GLY A 15 -4.45 1.81 8.63
N SER A 16 -3.48 2.43 7.97
CA SER A 16 -2.29 2.99 8.62
C SER A 16 -2.63 4.13 9.59
N MET A 17 -3.56 5.01 9.24
CA MET A 17 -4.04 6.08 10.14
C MET A 17 -4.74 5.52 11.38
N ILE A 18 -5.58 4.49 11.21
CA ILE A 18 -6.21 3.81 12.34
C ILE A 18 -5.17 3.19 13.26
N GLN A 19 -4.11 2.58 12.70
CA GLN A 19 -2.99 2.05 13.50
C GLN A 19 -2.31 3.13 14.36
N LEU A 20 -2.18 4.36 13.84
CA LEU A 20 -1.68 5.50 14.62
C LEU A 20 -2.61 5.85 15.80
N LEU A 21 -3.91 5.85 15.58
CA LEU A 21 -4.90 6.16 16.63
C LEU A 21 -4.91 5.11 17.74
N ILE A 22 -4.70 3.84 17.39
CA ILE A 22 -4.70 2.71 18.34
C ILE A 22 -3.27 2.34 18.83
N TRP A 23 -2.30 3.25 18.70
CA TRP A 23 -0.91 3.00 19.07
C TRP A 23 -0.72 2.38 20.46
N LYS A 24 -1.53 2.79 21.43
CA LYS A 24 -1.48 2.30 22.84
C LYS A 24 -2.19 0.97 23.07
N GLN A 25 -2.87 0.42 22.08
CA GLN A 25 -3.62 -0.83 22.20
C GLN A 25 -2.71 -2.05 22.07
N LYS A 26 -3.26 -3.23 22.39
CA LYS A 26 -2.55 -4.51 22.31
C LYS A 26 -2.08 -4.80 20.88
N ASP A 27 -0.86 -5.34 20.74
CA ASP A 27 -0.27 -5.67 19.45
C ASP A 27 -1.11 -6.67 18.65
N GLU A 28 -1.79 -7.59 19.31
CA GLU A 28 -2.68 -8.55 18.68
C GLU A 28 -3.86 -7.86 17.97
N LEU A 29 -4.48 -6.86 18.61
CA LEU A 29 -5.56 -6.08 17.99
C LEU A 29 -5.06 -5.35 16.74
N LYS A 30 -3.89 -4.75 16.83
CA LYS A 30 -3.26 -4.02 15.71
C LYS A 30 -2.98 -4.94 14.53
N ALA A 31 -2.40 -6.12 14.78
CA ALA A 31 -2.13 -7.10 13.75
C ALA A 31 -3.42 -7.64 13.10
N ASN A 32 -4.45 -7.95 13.91
CA ASN A 32 -5.73 -8.43 13.39
C ASN A 32 -6.44 -7.38 12.53
N LEU A 33 -6.39 -6.10 12.93
CA LEU A 33 -6.94 -5.01 12.10
C LEU A 33 -6.15 -4.82 10.81
N ALA A 34 -4.81 -4.89 10.83
CA ALA A 34 -4.01 -4.82 9.61
C ALA A 34 -4.37 -5.96 8.65
N ASN A 35 -4.49 -7.19 9.16
CA ASN A 35 -4.92 -8.34 8.37
C ASN A 35 -6.30 -8.13 7.76
N LEU A 36 -7.25 -7.55 8.51
CA LEU A 36 -8.58 -7.23 8.01
C LEU A 36 -8.50 -6.26 6.82
N PHE A 37 -7.69 -5.19 6.92
CA PHE A 37 -7.55 -4.21 5.85
C PHE A 37 -7.01 -4.83 4.56
N VAL A 38 -5.96 -5.63 4.62
CA VAL A 38 -5.37 -6.25 3.42
C VAL A 38 -6.27 -7.35 2.81
N ILE A 39 -7.04 -8.06 3.64
CA ILE A 39 -8.02 -9.04 3.16
C ILE A 39 -9.16 -8.33 2.42
N VAL A 40 -9.69 -7.25 2.99
CA VAL A 40 -10.73 -6.43 2.35
C VAL A 40 -10.21 -5.82 1.05
N GLU A 41 -8.97 -5.31 1.04
CA GLU A 41 -8.30 -4.80 -0.15
C GLU A 41 -8.22 -5.85 -1.26
N MET A 42 -7.79 -7.07 -0.93
CA MET A 42 -7.73 -8.18 -1.89
C MET A 42 -9.11 -8.54 -2.45
N ILE A 43 -10.15 -8.58 -1.60
CA ILE A 43 -11.53 -8.82 -2.04
C ILE A 43 -12.00 -7.73 -3.00
N LEU A 44 -11.74 -6.46 -2.69
CA LEU A 44 -12.10 -5.33 -3.55
C LEU A 44 -11.39 -5.37 -4.90
N CYS A 45 -10.11 -5.73 -4.93
CA CYS A 45 -9.36 -5.96 -6.17
C CYS A 45 -9.99 -7.08 -7.00
N GLY A 46 -10.43 -8.17 -6.36
CA GLY A 46 -11.15 -9.26 -7.03
C GLY A 46 -12.50 -8.82 -7.62
N VAL A 47 -13.27 -8.03 -6.87
CA VAL A 47 -14.54 -7.46 -7.35
C VAL A 47 -14.32 -6.54 -8.55
N LEU A 48 -13.30 -5.68 -8.51
CA LEU A 48 -12.93 -4.82 -9.63
C LEU A 48 -12.53 -5.65 -10.87
N PHE A 49 -11.80 -6.74 -10.66
CA PHE A 49 -11.40 -7.64 -11.75
C PHE A 49 -12.61 -8.27 -12.44
N VAL A 50 -13.55 -8.83 -11.67
CA VAL A 50 -14.78 -9.40 -12.21
C VAL A 50 -15.59 -8.35 -12.96
N HIS A 51 -15.75 -7.16 -12.38
CA HIS A 51 -16.49 -6.08 -13.04
C HIS A 51 -15.81 -5.62 -14.34
N MET A 52 -14.49 -5.48 -14.35
CA MET A 52 -13.72 -5.11 -15.53
C MET A 52 -13.84 -6.16 -16.63
N SER A 53 -13.85 -7.45 -16.30
CA SER A 53 -14.00 -8.54 -17.29
C SER A 53 -15.37 -8.55 -17.97
N GLN A 54 -16.40 -8.01 -17.31
CA GLN A 54 -17.77 -7.94 -17.85
C GLN A 54 -18.07 -6.63 -18.57
N ASN A 55 -17.55 -5.50 -18.07
CA ASN A 55 -17.93 -4.16 -18.51
C ASN A 55 -16.78 -3.39 -19.18
N GLY A 56 -15.58 -3.98 -19.28
CA GLY A 56 -14.41 -3.34 -19.86
C GLY A 56 -13.62 -2.49 -18.88
N THR A 57 -12.72 -1.68 -19.44
CA THR A 57 -11.76 -0.85 -18.69
C THR A 57 -12.46 0.19 -17.81
N LEU A 58 -12.01 0.32 -16.57
CA LEU A 58 -12.45 1.35 -15.63
C LEU A 58 -11.43 2.49 -15.58
N THR A 59 -11.91 3.73 -15.51
CA THR A 59 -11.09 4.94 -15.33
C THR A 59 -11.71 5.84 -14.30
N TYR A 60 -10.87 6.49 -13.49
CA TYR A 60 -11.30 7.45 -12.48
C TYR A 60 -10.29 8.58 -12.35
N THR A 61 -10.72 9.83 -12.43
CA THR A 61 -9.83 11.00 -12.35
C THR A 61 -10.34 12.00 -11.33
N ILE A 62 -9.44 12.44 -10.44
CA ILE A 62 -9.67 13.48 -9.45
C ILE A 62 -9.01 14.76 -9.95
N GLN A 63 -9.79 15.72 -10.42
CA GLN A 63 -9.31 16.90 -11.17
C GLN A 63 -8.73 18.04 -10.33
N TYR A 64 -8.81 18.03 -8.99
CA TYR A 64 -8.61 19.23 -8.18
C TYR A 64 -7.36 19.27 -7.31
N ILE A 65 -6.42 18.36 -7.49
CA ILE A 65 -5.16 18.41 -6.75
C ILE A 65 -4.12 19.15 -7.59
N THR A 66 -3.78 20.37 -7.21
CA THR A 66 -2.71 21.23 -7.81
C THR A 66 -2.85 21.50 -9.32
N GLY A 67 -4.04 21.34 -9.91
CA GLY A 67 -4.27 21.51 -11.34
C GLY A 67 -3.84 20.35 -12.22
N LEU A 68 -3.18 19.32 -11.66
CA LEU A 68 -2.67 18.17 -12.42
C LEU A 68 -3.54 16.91 -12.27
N GLY A 69 -4.41 16.83 -11.26
CA GLY A 69 -5.31 15.69 -11.02
C GLY A 69 -4.58 14.35 -10.78
N LEU A 70 -5.25 13.43 -10.09
CA LEU A 70 -4.82 12.04 -9.97
C LEU A 70 -5.70 11.18 -10.87
N SER A 71 -5.10 10.41 -11.77
CA SER A 71 -5.80 9.58 -12.74
C SER A 71 -5.49 8.10 -12.53
N PHE A 72 -6.55 7.30 -12.42
CA PHE A 72 -6.47 5.85 -12.21
C PHE A 72 -7.12 5.13 -13.38
N LYS A 73 -6.55 3.99 -13.73
CA LYS A 73 -7.05 3.11 -14.77
C LYS A 73 -6.91 1.65 -14.36
N PHE A 74 -7.94 0.87 -14.62
CA PHE A 74 -7.96 -0.57 -14.38
C PHE A 74 -8.32 -1.29 -15.68
N ASP A 75 -7.31 -1.79 -16.36
CA ASP A 75 -7.41 -2.62 -17.57
C ASP A 75 -6.84 -4.02 -17.30
N GLY A 76 -6.92 -4.93 -18.27
CA GLY A 76 -6.50 -6.32 -18.09
C GLY A 76 -5.03 -6.48 -17.67
N PHE A 77 -4.14 -5.63 -18.18
CA PHE A 77 -2.73 -5.65 -17.82
C PHE A 77 -2.51 -5.18 -16.37
N ARG A 78 -3.08 -4.04 -15.99
CA ARG A 78 -3.00 -3.49 -14.63
C ARG A 78 -3.67 -4.40 -13.60
N ALA A 79 -4.80 -5.00 -13.96
CA ALA A 79 -5.53 -5.92 -13.11
C ALA A 79 -4.68 -7.11 -12.66
N LEU A 80 -3.88 -7.67 -13.57
CA LEU A 80 -2.97 -8.77 -13.23
C LEU A 80 -1.96 -8.35 -12.16
N TYR A 81 -1.29 -7.19 -12.34
CA TYR A 81 -0.29 -6.71 -11.39
C TYR A 81 -0.90 -6.31 -10.05
N VAL A 82 -2.05 -5.64 -10.06
CA VAL A 82 -2.78 -5.27 -8.84
C VAL A 82 -3.18 -6.49 -8.03
N LEU A 83 -3.71 -7.54 -8.68
CA LEU A 83 -4.09 -8.78 -8.00
C LEU A 83 -2.88 -9.50 -7.40
N ILE A 84 -1.77 -9.60 -8.17
CA ILE A 84 -0.53 -10.19 -7.66
C ILE A 84 -0.01 -9.38 -6.46
N ALA A 85 0.04 -8.06 -6.57
CA ALA A 85 0.51 -7.19 -5.50
C ALA A 85 -0.38 -7.31 -4.25
N ALA A 86 -1.70 -7.21 -4.40
CA ALA A 86 -2.65 -7.34 -3.29
C ALA A 86 -2.53 -8.70 -2.59
N PHE A 87 -2.37 -9.78 -3.37
CA PHE A 87 -2.13 -11.12 -2.83
C PHE A 87 -0.83 -11.20 -2.03
N MET A 88 0.27 -10.68 -2.59
CA MET A 88 1.58 -10.71 -1.93
C MET A 88 1.57 -9.87 -0.65
N TRP A 89 0.96 -8.68 -0.66
CA TRP A 89 0.82 -7.84 0.52
C TRP A 89 -0.08 -8.47 1.59
N MET A 90 -1.16 -9.14 1.18
CA MET A 90 -2.00 -9.92 2.09
C MET A 90 -1.19 -11.04 2.76
N MET A 91 -0.45 -11.83 2.00
CA MET A 91 0.40 -12.90 2.54
C MET A 91 1.45 -12.33 3.50
N THR A 92 2.17 -11.29 3.11
CA THR A 92 3.19 -10.65 3.94
C THR A 92 2.60 -10.16 5.27
N THR A 93 1.44 -9.50 5.24
CA THR A 93 0.81 -8.95 6.45
C THR A 93 0.30 -10.07 7.37
N LEU A 94 -0.23 -11.16 6.82
CA LEU A 94 -0.63 -12.34 7.60
C LEU A 94 0.57 -13.00 8.30
N PHE A 95 1.70 -13.15 7.60
CA PHE A 95 2.94 -13.70 8.18
C PHE A 95 3.58 -12.78 9.23
N ASN A 96 3.42 -11.47 9.11
CA ASN A 96 3.98 -10.50 10.05
C ASN A 96 3.52 -10.74 11.49
N LYS A 97 2.31 -11.26 11.70
CA LYS A 97 1.78 -11.55 13.04
C LYS A 97 2.67 -12.55 13.79
N GLU A 98 3.14 -13.60 13.13
CA GLU A 98 4.01 -14.63 13.69
C GLU A 98 5.48 -14.19 13.71
N TYR A 99 5.97 -13.63 12.60
CA TYR A 99 7.38 -13.24 12.43
C TYR A 99 7.80 -12.18 13.46
N PHE A 100 6.99 -11.15 13.68
CA PHE A 100 7.31 -10.05 14.58
C PHE A 100 6.97 -10.31 16.06
N HIS A 101 6.65 -11.56 16.45
CA HIS A 101 6.30 -11.85 17.84
C HIS A 101 7.39 -11.42 18.85
N HIS A 102 8.66 -11.48 18.45
CA HIS A 102 9.83 -11.14 19.25
C HIS A 102 10.46 -9.76 18.97
N TYR A 103 9.93 -9.01 17.97
CA TYR A 103 10.51 -7.72 17.58
C TYR A 103 9.92 -6.53 18.36
N LYS A 104 10.76 -5.48 18.52
CA LYS A 104 10.32 -4.19 19.07
C LYS A 104 9.66 -3.34 17.98
N ASN A 105 8.87 -2.33 18.40
CA ASN A 105 8.26 -1.33 17.49
C ASN A 105 7.35 -1.89 16.38
N LYS A 106 6.63 -2.99 16.65
CA LYS A 106 5.71 -3.65 15.71
C LYS A 106 4.72 -2.69 15.04
N THR A 107 4.18 -1.75 15.81
CA THR A 107 3.20 -0.78 15.30
C THR A 107 3.78 0.09 14.18
N ARG A 108 5.02 0.56 14.32
CA ARG A 108 5.71 1.31 13.27
C ARG A 108 5.79 0.49 11.99
N TYR A 109 6.22 -0.76 12.09
CA TYR A 109 6.29 -1.66 10.94
C TYR A 109 4.93 -1.84 10.25
N ILE A 110 3.87 -2.13 11.01
CA ILE A 110 2.51 -2.34 10.48
C ILE A 110 2.02 -1.10 9.71
N ILE A 111 2.23 0.11 10.26
CA ILE A 111 1.84 1.37 9.63
C ILE A 111 2.52 1.53 8.26
N PHE A 112 3.83 1.37 8.22
CA PHE A 112 4.59 1.57 6.99
C PHE A 112 4.40 0.43 5.99
N ASN A 113 4.14 -0.81 6.46
CA ASN A 113 3.73 -1.93 5.62
C ASN A 113 2.43 -1.62 4.86
N LEU A 114 1.40 -1.10 5.54
CA LEU A 114 0.14 -0.70 4.91
C LEU A 114 0.32 0.50 3.96
N LEU A 115 1.14 1.50 4.32
CA LEU A 115 1.44 2.62 3.43
C LEU A 115 2.18 2.19 2.16
N THR A 116 3.13 1.25 2.29
CA THR A 116 3.84 0.72 1.12
C THR A 116 2.90 -0.09 0.22
N SER A 117 1.95 -0.86 0.80
CA SER A 117 0.88 -1.52 0.04
C SER A 117 0.07 -0.51 -0.77
N ALA A 118 -0.41 0.57 -0.13
CA ALA A 118 -1.15 1.64 -0.79
C ALA A 118 -0.36 2.25 -1.96
N GLY A 119 0.92 2.57 -1.73
CA GLY A 119 1.82 3.11 -2.74
C GLY A 119 1.99 2.14 -3.92
N THR A 120 2.25 0.88 -3.65
CA THR A 120 2.44 -0.17 -4.68
C THR A 120 1.20 -0.33 -5.56
N ILE A 121 0.02 -0.46 -4.95
CA ILE A 121 -1.25 -0.60 -5.68
C ILE A 121 -1.58 0.67 -6.44
N GLY A 122 -1.31 1.84 -5.85
CA GLY A 122 -1.49 3.13 -6.51
C GLY A 122 -0.61 3.30 -7.75
N VAL A 123 0.65 2.85 -7.70
CA VAL A 123 1.54 2.83 -8.89
C VAL A 123 0.95 1.97 -10.01
N PHE A 124 0.49 0.76 -9.69
CA PHE A 124 -0.10 -0.13 -10.71
C PHE A 124 -1.42 0.38 -11.27
N LEU A 125 -2.20 1.12 -10.49
CA LEU A 125 -3.46 1.72 -10.93
C LEU A 125 -3.28 3.05 -11.65
N SER A 126 -2.13 3.68 -11.58
CA SER A 126 -1.89 5.01 -12.16
C SER A 126 -2.09 5.02 -13.67
N ALA A 127 -2.80 6.05 -14.18
CA ALA A 127 -3.06 6.24 -15.61
C ALA A 127 -2.06 7.19 -16.28
N ASP A 128 -1.36 8.01 -15.49
CA ASP A 128 -0.41 9.02 -15.98
C ASP A 128 0.86 9.07 -15.13
N LEU A 129 1.89 9.74 -15.64
CA LEU A 129 3.20 9.85 -14.98
C LEU A 129 3.13 10.61 -13.66
N PHE A 130 2.26 11.61 -13.53
CA PHE A 130 2.15 12.37 -12.29
C PHE A 130 1.59 11.51 -11.17
N THR A 131 0.50 10.79 -11.44
CA THR A 131 -0.09 9.83 -10.48
C THR A 131 0.92 8.74 -10.12
N THR A 132 1.63 8.19 -11.11
CA THR A 132 2.69 7.20 -10.88
C THR A 132 3.77 7.75 -9.96
N PHE A 133 4.25 8.96 -10.21
CA PHE A 133 5.27 9.62 -9.41
C PHE A 133 4.82 9.79 -7.96
N VAL A 134 3.61 10.32 -7.73
CA VAL A 134 3.08 10.54 -6.38
C VAL A 134 3.03 9.23 -5.57
N TYR A 135 2.49 8.17 -6.15
CA TYR A 135 2.39 6.88 -5.45
C TYR A 135 3.74 6.18 -5.31
N PHE A 136 4.64 6.36 -6.27
CA PHE A 136 6.01 5.86 -6.19
C PHE A 136 6.78 6.51 -5.04
N GLU A 137 6.65 7.82 -4.85
CA GLU A 137 7.26 8.53 -3.72
C GLU A 137 6.69 8.06 -2.38
N ILE A 138 5.38 7.88 -2.27
CA ILE A 138 4.75 7.32 -1.07
C ILE A 138 5.32 5.93 -0.78
N MET A 139 5.41 5.06 -1.78
CA MET A 139 5.96 3.71 -1.65
C MET A 139 7.42 3.75 -1.20
N SER A 140 8.25 4.59 -1.82
CA SER A 140 9.69 4.70 -1.55
C SER A 140 9.97 5.19 -0.13
N ILE A 141 9.27 6.24 0.31
CA ILE A 141 9.41 6.80 1.66
C ILE A 141 8.91 5.79 2.71
N ALA A 142 7.78 5.13 2.46
CA ALA A 142 7.23 4.16 3.39
C ALA A 142 8.13 2.93 3.53
N SER A 143 8.64 2.39 2.43
CA SER A 143 9.54 1.23 2.44
C SER A 143 10.91 1.54 3.05
N TYR A 144 11.42 2.79 2.93
CA TYR A 144 12.62 3.22 3.65
C TYR A 144 12.53 2.96 5.16
N VAL A 145 11.39 3.27 5.78
CA VAL A 145 11.19 3.04 7.22
C VAL A 145 11.19 1.55 7.57
N MET A 146 10.76 0.69 6.65
CA MET A 146 10.84 -0.77 6.83
C MET A 146 12.29 -1.27 6.75
N VAL A 147 13.10 -0.74 5.84
CA VAL A 147 14.53 -1.09 5.72
C VAL A 147 15.32 -0.69 6.97
N VAL A 148 15.02 0.47 7.56
CA VAL A 148 15.70 0.97 8.77
C VAL A 148 15.13 0.37 10.06
N HIS A 149 14.18 -0.58 9.99
CA HIS A 149 13.40 -1.03 11.14
C HIS A 149 14.24 -1.55 12.32
N ASP A 150 15.33 -2.25 12.04
CA ASP A 150 16.21 -2.84 13.08
C ASP A 150 17.12 -1.82 13.76
N GLU A 151 17.23 -0.58 13.21
CA GLU A 151 18.01 0.54 13.78
C GLU A 151 19.51 0.21 14.03
N THR A 152 20.04 -0.82 13.36
CA THR A 152 21.48 -1.13 13.40
C THR A 152 22.26 -0.18 12.47
N GLU A 153 23.58 -0.03 12.72
CA GLU A 153 24.42 0.80 11.82
C GLU A 153 24.39 0.31 10.37
N GLU A 154 24.32 -1.01 10.18
CA GLU A 154 24.23 -1.64 8.87
C GLU A 154 22.86 -1.33 8.20
N ALA A 155 21.76 -1.44 8.94
CA ALA A 155 20.42 -1.10 8.46
C ALA A 155 20.32 0.38 8.10
N LEU A 156 20.91 1.27 8.88
CA LEU A 156 20.94 2.72 8.60
C LEU A 156 21.71 3.02 7.30
N LYS A 157 22.89 2.40 7.11
CA LYS A 157 23.69 2.57 5.86
C LYS A 157 22.94 2.02 4.65
N ALA A 158 22.32 0.83 4.78
CA ALA A 158 21.50 0.24 3.73
C ALA A 158 20.32 1.12 3.36
N ALA A 159 19.62 1.66 4.36
CA ALA A 159 18.49 2.56 4.16
C ALA A 159 18.88 3.87 3.48
N GLN A 160 20.05 4.45 3.82
CA GLN A 160 20.57 5.64 3.12
C GLN A 160 20.84 5.34 1.65
N THR A 161 21.50 4.21 1.35
CA THR A 161 21.76 3.79 -0.03
C THR A 161 20.44 3.54 -0.78
N TYR A 162 19.47 2.87 -0.13
CA TYR A 162 18.14 2.65 -0.68
C TYR A 162 17.46 3.96 -1.07
N LEU A 163 17.45 4.94 -0.17
CA LEU A 163 16.80 6.23 -0.41
C LEU A 163 17.46 6.99 -1.57
N VAL A 164 18.79 6.99 -1.63
CA VAL A 164 19.52 7.63 -2.74
C VAL A 164 19.13 7.01 -4.07
N VAL A 165 19.09 5.68 -4.17
CA VAL A 165 18.74 4.97 -5.41
C VAL A 165 17.25 5.13 -5.78
N ALA A 166 16.38 5.27 -4.78
CA ALA A 166 14.94 5.41 -5.02
C ALA A 166 14.53 6.83 -5.48
N VAL A 167 15.27 7.87 -5.07
CA VAL A 167 14.92 9.29 -5.34
C VAL A 167 15.75 9.86 -6.51
N PHE A 168 16.96 9.37 -6.77
CA PHE A 168 17.87 9.81 -7.82
C PHE A 168 18.12 8.74 -8.88
#